data_7ac9b6bdcde7ca5ab53cc2c58ec39146
#
_entry.id   7ac9b6bdcde7ca5ab53cc2c58ec39146
#
_cell.length_a   1.000
_cell.length_b   1.000
_cell.length_c   1.000
_cell.angle_alpha   90.00
_cell.angle_beta   90.00
_cell.angle_gamma   90.00
#
_symmetry.space_group_name_H-M   'P 1'
#
loop_
_entity.id
_entity.type
_entity.pdbx_description
1 polymer ?
#
loop_
_entity_poly.entity_id
_entity_poly.type
_entity_poly.pdbx_seq_one_letter_code
_entity_poly.pdbx_strand_id
1 'polypeptide(L)'
;MSMVFQEPMTSLNPVFRIGLQIAEAVEVQTGIGRKEAMHRAKDLLDLVRIPEASRRLKNYPHELSGGMRQRVMIAMALAGNPDLLIADEPTTALDVTVQAQILELLAELQAELGMALLFVTHDLGVVAGIADRVYVMYGGQVVESAPVRPLFAQPRMPYTAGLLRSVPSLSRDEVGRMPTIPGQGPAPGEAQRGCTFAPRCEFVQEACRVENVPILESGNRAVRCLRAEELSLS
;
A
#
# COMPACT_ATOMS: atom_id res chain seq x y z
N MET A 1 0.43 -0.69 -16.80
CA MET A 1 0.77 -0.35 -15.39
C MET A 1 0.28 1.04 -15.09
N SER A 2 -0.38 1.24 -13.94
CA SER A 2 -0.91 2.52 -13.47
C SER A 2 -0.70 2.68 -11.97
N MET A 3 -0.84 3.92 -11.46
CA MET A 3 -0.61 4.23 -10.05
C MET A 3 -1.71 5.13 -9.49
N VAL A 4 -2.14 4.82 -8.27
CA VAL A 4 -2.99 5.67 -7.41
C VAL A 4 -2.08 6.29 -6.36
N PHE A 5 -2.01 7.61 -6.31
CA PHE A 5 -1.15 8.35 -5.40
C PHE A 5 -1.80 8.55 -4.03
N GLN A 6 -0.98 8.83 -3.02
CA GLN A 6 -1.36 8.96 -1.61
C GLN A 6 -2.40 10.06 -1.35
N GLU A 7 -2.30 11.21 -2.04
CA GLU A 7 -3.16 12.36 -1.78
C GLU A 7 -4.12 12.69 -2.93
N PRO A 8 -5.45 12.46 -2.76
CA PRO A 8 -6.44 12.83 -3.77
C PRO A 8 -6.51 14.33 -4.04
N MET A 9 -6.18 15.15 -3.06
CA MET A 9 -6.28 16.62 -3.17
C MET A 9 -5.23 17.22 -4.11
N THR A 10 -4.06 16.61 -4.19
CA THR A 10 -2.95 17.06 -5.05
C THR A 10 -2.97 16.40 -6.42
N SER A 11 -3.62 15.24 -6.54
CA SER A 11 -3.68 14.45 -7.78
C SER A 11 -4.81 14.87 -8.72
N LEU A 12 -5.89 15.45 -8.19
CA LEU A 12 -6.99 15.99 -8.99
C LEU A 12 -6.85 17.49 -9.18
N ASN A 13 -6.89 17.97 -10.42
CA ASN A 13 -6.86 19.40 -10.70
C ASN A 13 -8.18 20.06 -10.27
N PRO A 14 -8.17 20.99 -9.28
CA PRO A 14 -9.40 21.53 -8.70
C PRO A 14 -10.22 22.43 -9.65
N VAL A 15 -9.62 22.93 -10.73
CA VAL A 15 -10.29 23.83 -11.68
C VAL A 15 -10.89 23.11 -12.88
N PHE A 16 -10.70 21.78 -13.00
CA PHE A 16 -11.32 20.98 -14.05
C PHE A 16 -12.37 20.03 -13.48
N ARG A 17 -13.42 19.82 -14.28
CA ARG A 17 -14.49 18.86 -13.94
C ARG A 17 -13.94 17.43 -13.96
N ILE A 18 -14.50 16.59 -13.11
CA ILE A 18 -14.12 15.16 -12.96
C ILE A 18 -14.16 14.42 -14.31
N GLY A 19 -15.24 14.58 -15.07
CA GLY A 19 -15.39 13.92 -16.37
C GLY A 19 -14.30 14.30 -17.37
N LEU A 20 -13.81 15.53 -17.32
CA LEU A 20 -12.75 15.99 -18.21
C LEU A 20 -11.42 15.32 -17.87
N GLN A 21 -11.10 15.18 -16.59
CA GLN A 21 -9.85 14.59 -16.11
C GLN A 21 -9.80 13.07 -16.39
N ILE A 22 -10.92 12.37 -16.15
CA ILE A 22 -10.99 10.94 -16.46
C ILE A 22 -10.94 10.72 -17.99
N ALA A 23 -11.68 11.52 -18.78
CA ALA A 23 -11.67 11.40 -20.23
C ALA A 23 -10.28 11.68 -20.82
N GLU A 24 -9.54 12.66 -20.29
CA GLU A 24 -8.16 12.93 -20.68
C GLU A 24 -7.25 11.73 -20.38
N ALA A 25 -7.36 11.12 -19.21
CA ALA A 25 -6.62 9.90 -18.88
C ALA A 25 -6.95 8.76 -19.86
N VAL A 26 -8.20 8.59 -20.23
CA VAL A 26 -8.63 7.60 -21.22
C VAL A 26 -8.04 7.92 -22.61
N GLU A 27 -8.15 9.16 -23.08
CA GLU A 27 -7.58 9.60 -24.37
C GLU A 27 -6.08 9.32 -24.48
N VAL A 28 -5.33 9.70 -23.43
CA VAL A 28 -3.88 9.53 -23.39
C VAL A 28 -3.47 8.04 -23.39
N GLN A 29 -4.20 7.21 -22.65
CA GLN A 29 -3.83 5.81 -22.48
C GLN A 29 -4.32 4.89 -23.61
N THR A 30 -5.43 5.25 -24.27
CA THR A 30 -6.07 4.38 -25.27
C THR A 30 -6.03 4.94 -26.69
N GLY A 31 -5.79 6.24 -26.85
CA GLY A 31 -5.81 6.91 -28.17
C GLY A 31 -7.19 7.12 -28.77
N ILE A 32 -8.30 6.83 -28.05
CA ILE A 32 -9.67 7.05 -28.53
C ILE A 32 -10.05 8.53 -28.50
N GLY A 33 -11.03 8.90 -29.31
CA GLY A 33 -11.46 10.31 -29.42
C GLY A 33 -12.28 10.78 -28.21
N ARG A 34 -12.33 12.11 -28.01
CA ARG A 34 -12.95 12.79 -26.87
C ARG A 34 -14.37 12.34 -26.53
N LYS A 35 -15.21 12.15 -27.55
CA LYS A 35 -16.61 11.75 -27.34
C LYS A 35 -16.70 10.36 -26.73
N GLU A 36 -15.92 9.42 -27.23
CA GLU A 36 -15.85 8.05 -26.74
C GLU A 36 -15.19 7.99 -25.36
N ALA A 37 -14.13 8.77 -25.14
CA ALA A 37 -13.46 8.89 -23.84
C ALA A 37 -14.43 9.42 -22.75
N MET A 38 -15.34 10.33 -23.06
CA MET A 38 -16.37 10.78 -22.12
C MET A 38 -17.40 9.68 -21.78
N HIS A 39 -17.75 8.82 -22.74
CA HIS A 39 -18.59 7.65 -22.44
C HIS A 39 -17.85 6.68 -21.53
N ARG A 40 -16.60 6.35 -21.87
CA ARG A 40 -15.76 5.49 -21.05
C ARG A 40 -15.53 6.06 -19.64
N ALA A 41 -15.40 7.39 -19.49
CA ALA A 41 -15.31 8.05 -18.20
C ALA A 41 -16.53 7.80 -17.31
N LYS A 42 -17.74 7.77 -17.90
CA LYS A 42 -18.96 7.40 -17.17
C LYS A 42 -18.90 5.95 -16.70
N ASP A 43 -18.54 5.02 -17.60
CA ASP A 43 -18.45 3.58 -17.27
C ASP A 43 -17.42 3.31 -16.17
N LEU A 44 -16.29 4.04 -16.18
CA LEU A 44 -15.28 3.98 -15.13
C LEU A 44 -15.81 4.50 -13.78
N LEU A 45 -16.63 5.56 -13.76
CA LEU A 45 -17.28 6.03 -12.52
C LEU A 45 -18.30 5.01 -11.98
N ASP A 46 -19.04 4.35 -12.86
CA ASP A 46 -19.97 3.27 -12.47
C ASP A 46 -19.16 2.06 -11.91
N LEU A 47 -18.07 1.68 -12.58
CA LEU A 47 -17.16 0.59 -12.16
C LEU A 47 -16.62 0.82 -10.73
N VAL A 48 -16.23 2.06 -10.41
CA VAL A 48 -15.76 2.41 -9.05
C VAL A 48 -16.89 2.76 -8.09
N ARG A 49 -18.16 2.46 -8.45
CA ARG A 49 -19.34 2.61 -7.61
C ARG A 49 -19.60 4.05 -7.15
N ILE A 50 -19.39 5.03 -8.04
CA ILE A 50 -19.82 6.40 -7.79
C ILE A 50 -21.29 6.55 -8.17
N PRO A 51 -22.19 6.89 -7.22
CA PRO A 51 -23.59 7.03 -7.51
C PRO A 51 -23.85 8.21 -8.45
N GLU A 52 -24.85 8.08 -9.34
CA GLU A 52 -25.24 9.10 -10.32
C GLU A 52 -24.07 9.53 -11.24
N ALA A 53 -23.28 8.58 -11.76
CA ALA A 53 -22.05 8.82 -12.53
C ALA A 53 -22.21 9.92 -13.59
N SER A 54 -23.30 9.91 -14.38
CA SER A 54 -23.59 10.93 -15.41
C SER A 54 -23.68 12.35 -14.85
N ARG A 55 -24.19 12.51 -13.63
CA ARG A 55 -24.24 13.82 -12.94
C ARG A 55 -22.88 14.19 -12.40
N ARG A 56 -22.16 13.22 -11.81
CA ARG A 56 -20.85 13.43 -11.16
C ARG A 56 -19.75 13.81 -12.17
N LEU A 57 -19.84 13.39 -13.42
CA LEU A 57 -18.93 13.86 -14.48
C LEU A 57 -18.85 15.39 -14.57
N LYS A 58 -19.92 16.10 -14.22
CA LYS A 58 -20.00 17.57 -14.28
C LYS A 58 -19.47 18.27 -13.02
N ASN A 59 -19.27 17.53 -11.94
CA ASN A 59 -18.79 18.07 -10.67
C ASN A 59 -17.29 18.40 -10.74
N TYR A 60 -16.87 19.30 -9.85
CA TYR A 60 -15.47 19.59 -9.55
C TYR A 60 -15.00 18.74 -8.37
N PRO A 61 -13.68 18.53 -8.17
CA PRO A 61 -13.15 17.75 -7.06
C PRO A 61 -13.64 18.19 -5.68
N HIS A 62 -13.75 19.49 -5.43
CA HIS A 62 -14.17 20.06 -4.15
C HIS A 62 -15.66 19.78 -3.81
N GLU A 63 -16.48 19.40 -4.78
CA GLU A 63 -17.89 19.02 -4.59
C GLU A 63 -18.06 17.54 -4.20
N LEU A 64 -16.96 16.77 -4.13
CA LEU A 64 -16.95 15.35 -3.80
C LEU A 64 -16.41 15.12 -2.38
N SER A 65 -16.90 14.08 -1.70
CA SER A 65 -16.30 13.59 -0.44
C SER A 65 -14.90 13.00 -0.67
N GLY A 66 -14.12 12.84 0.39
CA GLY A 66 -12.79 12.22 0.32
C GLY A 66 -12.80 10.84 -0.36
N GLY A 67 -13.69 9.96 0.07
CA GLY A 67 -13.84 8.63 -0.52
C GLY A 67 -14.30 8.67 -1.99
N MET A 68 -15.13 9.65 -2.39
CA MET A 68 -15.50 9.82 -3.80
C MET A 68 -14.31 10.28 -4.64
N ARG A 69 -13.49 11.21 -4.14
CA ARG A 69 -12.26 11.64 -4.83
C ARG A 69 -11.28 10.48 -5.00
N GLN A 70 -11.15 9.64 -3.96
CA GLN A 70 -10.32 8.43 -4.03
C GLN A 70 -10.82 7.47 -5.13
N ARG A 71 -12.13 7.23 -5.21
CA ARG A 71 -12.74 6.42 -6.28
C ARG A 71 -12.51 7.01 -7.67
N VAL A 72 -12.54 8.34 -7.81
CA VAL A 72 -12.20 9.02 -9.08
C VAL A 72 -10.74 8.77 -9.47
N MET A 73 -9.80 8.84 -8.54
CA MET A 73 -8.39 8.52 -8.83
C MET A 73 -8.21 7.06 -9.26
N ILE A 74 -8.90 6.13 -8.59
CA ILE A 74 -8.91 4.72 -9.00
C ILE A 74 -9.47 4.60 -10.43
N ALA A 75 -10.58 5.28 -10.75
CA ALA A 75 -11.16 5.30 -12.10
C ALA A 75 -10.16 5.81 -13.16
N MET A 76 -9.43 6.89 -12.85
CA MET A 76 -8.38 7.42 -13.75
C MET A 76 -7.24 6.43 -13.93
N ALA A 77 -6.81 5.73 -12.88
CA ALA A 77 -5.77 4.72 -12.95
C ALA A 77 -6.19 3.50 -13.80
N LEU A 78 -7.48 3.19 -13.80
CA LEU A 78 -8.05 2.08 -14.59
C LEU A 78 -8.34 2.44 -16.04
N ALA A 79 -8.16 3.69 -16.46
CA ALA A 79 -8.52 4.20 -17.79
C ALA A 79 -7.95 3.38 -18.96
N GLY A 80 -6.72 2.88 -18.80
CA GLY A 80 -6.00 2.08 -19.81
C GLY A 80 -6.03 0.57 -19.58
N ASN A 81 -6.93 0.04 -18.74
CA ASN A 81 -7.01 -1.38 -18.38
C ASN A 81 -5.61 -1.96 -18.01
N PRO A 82 -4.99 -1.51 -16.90
CA PRO A 82 -3.63 -1.89 -16.56
C PRO A 82 -3.53 -3.35 -16.09
N ASP A 83 -2.45 -4.06 -16.43
CA ASP A 83 -2.14 -5.37 -15.87
C ASP A 83 -1.63 -5.28 -14.43
N LEU A 84 -1.12 -4.11 -14.00
CA LEU A 84 -0.63 -3.83 -12.66
C LEU A 84 -1.12 -2.47 -12.19
N LEU A 85 -1.81 -2.44 -11.05
CA LEU A 85 -2.17 -1.23 -10.30
C LEU A 85 -1.26 -1.10 -9.07
N ILE A 86 -0.57 0.03 -8.95
CA ILE A 86 0.17 0.40 -7.75
C ILE A 86 -0.72 1.35 -6.94
N ALA A 87 -1.02 0.99 -5.70
CA ALA A 87 -1.80 1.80 -4.77
C ALA A 87 -0.89 2.24 -3.61
N ASP A 88 -0.47 3.51 -3.65
CA ASP A 88 0.41 4.09 -2.65
C ASP A 88 -0.40 4.78 -1.56
N GLU A 89 -0.51 4.14 -0.41
CA GLU A 89 -1.30 4.55 0.75
C GLU A 89 -2.73 5.05 0.38
N PRO A 90 -3.51 4.29 -0.40
CA PRO A 90 -4.74 4.79 -1.01
C PRO A 90 -5.88 5.06 -0.02
N THR A 91 -5.69 4.74 1.25
CA THR A 91 -6.69 4.93 2.32
C THR A 91 -6.25 5.91 3.40
N THR A 92 -5.07 6.50 3.28
CA THR A 92 -4.57 7.52 4.20
C THR A 92 -5.51 8.73 4.21
N ALA A 93 -5.81 9.26 5.39
CA ALA A 93 -6.74 10.36 5.65
C ALA A 93 -8.24 10.07 5.35
N LEU A 94 -8.62 8.80 5.21
CA LEU A 94 -10.03 8.37 5.17
C LEU A 94 -10.46 7.83 6.54
N ASP A 95 -11.75 7.99 6.85
CA ASP A 95 -12.32 7.31 8.02
C ASP A 95 -12.36 5.78 7.81
N VAL A 96 -12.41 5.02 8.92
CA VAL A 96 -12.31 3.55 8.92
C VAL A 96 -13.37 2.90 8.03
N THR A 97 -14.58 3.45 7.99
CA THR A 97 -15.68 2.90 7.16
C THR A 97 -15.40 3.09 5.68
N VAL A 98 -14.98 4.28 5.28
CA VAL A 98 -14.62 4.57 3.89
C VAL A 98 -13.37 3.80 3.47
N GLN A 99 -12.37 3.67 4.37
CA GLN A 99 -11.20 2.82 4.14
C GLN A 99 -11.60 1.38 3.80
N ALA A 100 -12.46 0.75 4.61
CA ALA A 100 -12.96 -0.60 4.36
C ALA A 100 -13.63 -0.73 2.97
N GLN A 101 -14.45 0.26 2.59
CA GLN A 101 -15.12 0.29 1.28
C GLN A 101 -14.14 0.43 0.10
N ILE A 102 -13.04 1.18 0.26
CA ILE A 102 -12.01 1.30 -0.80
C ILE A 102 -11.22 0.01 -0.93
N LEU A 103 -10.90 -0.66 0.18
CA LEU A 103 -10.20 -1.95 0.16
C LEU A 103 -11.04 -3.04 -0.49
N GLU A 104 -12.33 -3.12 -0.16
CA GLU A 104 -13.28 -4.04 -0.78
C GLU A 104 -13.38 -3.79 -2.29
N LEU A 105 -13.52 -2.52 -2.69
CA LEU A 105 -13.55 -2.13 -4.10
C LEU A 105 -12.28 -2.56 -4.83
N LEU A 106 -11.08 -2.34 -4.28
CA LEU A 106 -9.82 -2.73 -4.91
C LEU A 106 -9.70 -4.25 -5.06
N ALA A 107 -10.12 -5.02 -4.05
CA ALA A 107 -10.13 -6.49 -4.12
C ALA A 107 -11.07 -7.02 -5.20
N GLU A 108 -12.28 -6.44 -5.33
CA GLU A 108 -13.24 -6.81 -6.37
C GLU A 108 -12.72 -6.45 -7.77
N LEU A 109 -12.18 -5.24 -7.94
CA LEU A 109 -11.58 -4.80 -9.21
C LEU A 109 -10.40 -5.69 -9.62
N GLN A 110 -9.57 -6.11 -8.66
CA GLN A 110 -8.48 -7.06 -8.90
C GLN A 110 -9.02 -8.39 -9.45
N ALA A 111 -10.05 -8.92 -8.82
CA ALA A 111 -10.66 -10.20 -9.24
C ALA A 111 -11.39 -10.09 -10.59
N GLU A 112 -12.16 -9.01 -10.81
CA GLU A 112 -12.96 -8.79 -12.02
C GLU A 112 -12.09 -8.51 -13.24
N LEU A 113 -11.05 -7.69 -13.09
CA LEU A 113 -10.17 -7.27 -14.19
C LEU A 113 -8.95 -8.18 -14.38
N GLY A 114 -8.69 -9.11 -13.45
CA GLY A 114 -7.55 -10.01 -13.49
C GLY A 114 -6.18 -9.30 -13.38
N MET A 115 -6.15 -8.09 -12.82
CA MET A 115 -4.93 -7.30 -12.68
C MET A 115 -4.15 -7.66 -11.40
N ALA A 116 -2.84 -7.45 -11.41
CA ALA A 116 -2.03 -7.48 -10.20
C ALA A 116 -2.20 -6.18 -9.40
N LEU A 117 -2.19 -6.27 -8.06
CA LEU A 117 -2.25 -5.12 -7.16
C LEU A 117 -0.98 -5.07 -6.30
N LEU A 118 -0.20 -4.00 -6.44
CA LEU A 118 0.88 -3.66 -5.50
C LEU A 118 0.37 -2.60 -4.53
N PHE A 119 0.15 -3.01 -3.28
CA PHE A 119 -0.41 -2.16 -2.24
C PHE A 119 0.68 -1.70 -1.27
N VAL A 120 0.90 -0.40 -1.15
CA VAL A 120 1.84 0.20 -0.20
C VAL A 120 1.05 0.77 0.97
N THR A 121 1.40 0.38 2.19
CA THR A 121 0.72 0.86 3.41
C THR A 121 1.61 0.66 4.64
N HIS A 122 1.35 1.42 5.67
CA HIS A 122 1.89 1.22 7.01
C HIS A 122 0.89 0.49 7.95
N ASP A 123 -0.31 0.18 7.49
CA ASP A 123 -1.35 -0.50 8.27
C ASP A 123 -1.28 -2.02 8.09
N LEU A 124 -0.72 -2.71 9.09
CA LEU A 124 -0.59 -4.17 9.09
C LEU A 124 -1.94 -4.90 9.16
N GLY A 125 -2.98 -4.26 9.71
CA GLY A 125 -4.34 -4.83 9.73
C GLY A 125 -4.90 -4.93 8.31
N VAL A 126 -4.68 -3.90 7.50
CA VAL A 126 -5.03 -3.89 6.07
C VAL A 126 -4.29 -5.00 5.33
N VAL A 127 -2.95 -5.08 5.53
CA VAL A 127 -2.11 -6.10 4.88
C VAL A 127 -2.61 -7.52 5.18
N ALA A 128 -2.97 -7.80 6.44
CA ALA A 128 -3.47 -9.10 6.85
C ALA A 128 -4.76 -9.52 6.12
N GLY A 129 -5.57 -8.53 5.72
CA GLY A 129 -6.89 -8.76 5.09
C GLY A 129 -6.86 -8.93 3.58
N ILE A 130 -5.91 -8.32 2.87
CA ILE A 130 -5.94 -8.24 1.40
C ILE A 130 -4.72 -8.82 0.69
N ALA A 131 -3.57 -8.97 1.38
CA ALA A 131 -2.34 -9.36 0.72
C ALA A 131 -2.16 -10.88 0.63
N ASP A 132 -1.70 -11.38 -0.52
CA ASP A 132 -1.21 -12.74 -0.67
C ASP A 132 0.24 -12.85 -0.17
N ARG A 133 1.05 -11.82 -0.44
CA ARG A 133 2.47 -11.76 -0.14
C ARG A 133 2.84 -10.38 0.38
N VAL A 134 3.74 -10.34 1.34
CA VAL A 134 4.21 -9.11 1.98
C VAL A 134 5.70 -8.93 1.75
N TYR A 135 6.09 -7.68 1.49
CA TYR A 135 7.46 -7.20 1.47
C TYR A 135 7.63 -6.13 2.55
N VAL A 136 8.33 -6.45 3.62
CA VAL A 136 8.62 -5.49 4.69
C VAL A 136 9.86 -4.68 4.31
N MET A 137 9.73 -3.35 4.34
CA MET A 137 10.82 -2.44 4.01
C MET A 137 11.32 -1.69 5.24
N TYR A 138 12.64 -1.50 5.33
CA TYR A 138 13.27 -0.67 6.35
C TYR A 138 14.51 0.00 5.78
N GLY A 139 14.66 1.32 5.98
CA GLY A 139 15.81 2.07 5.47
C GLY A 139 16.03 1.93 3.96
N GLY A 140 14.95 1.92 3.17
CA GLY A 140 15.00 1.79 1.70
C GLY A 140 15.30 0.38 1.18
N GLN A 141 15.36 -0.63 2.05
CA GLN A 141 15.66 -2.01 1.67
C GLN A 141 14.52 -2.96 2.05
N VAL A 142 14.27 -3.99 1.22
CA VAL A 142 13.44 -5.11 1.62
C VAL A 142 14.21 -5.94 2.65
N VAL A 143 13.65 -6.05 3.86
CA VAL A 143 14.27 -6.77 4.99
C VAL A 143 13.64 -8.13 5.24
N GLU A 144 12.37 -8.32 4.85
CA GLU A 144 11.71 -9.62 4.87
C GLU A 144 10.64 -9.70 3.79
N SER A 145 10.49 -10.87 3.15
CA SER A 145 9.33 -11.17 2.30
C SER A 145 8.84 -12.59 2.52
N ALA A 146 7.52 -12.74 2.58
CA ALA A 146 6.86 -14.03 2.72
C ALA A 146 5.38 -13.94 2.31
N PRO A 147 4.70 -15.08 2.09
CA PRO A 147 3.23 -15.11 2.10
C PRO A 147 2.70 -14.53 3.41
N VAL A 148 1.54 -13.86 3.37
CA VAL A 148 1.01 -13.11 4.51
C VAL A 148 0.90 -13.95 5.78
N ARG A 149 0.28 -15.13 5.72
CA ARG A 149 0.07 -15.98 6.90
C ARG A 149 1.39 -16.43 7.57
N PRO A 150 2.39 -16.99 6.85
CA PRO A 150 3.70 -17.30 7.42
C PRO A 150 4.43 -16.10 8.01
N LEU A 151 4.33 -14.90 7.40
CA LEU A 151 4.98 -13.70 7.91
C LEU A 151 4.40 -13.28 9.27
N PHE A 152 3.06 -13.27 9.38
CA PHE A 152 2.38 -12.89 10.62
C PHE A 152 2.55 -13.93 11.73
N ALA A 153 2.57 -15.23 11.41
CA ALA A 153 2.69 -16.31 12.39
C ALA A 153 4.13 -16.47 12.89
N GLN A 154 5.13 -16.30 12.02
CA GLN A 154 6.53 -16.54 12.31
C GLN A 154 7.43 -15.53 11.58
N PRO A 155 7.48 -14.27 12.00
CA PRO A 155 8.43 -13.30 11.44
C PRO A 155 9.87 -13.80 11.69
N ARG A 156 10.76 -13.59 10.72
CA ARG A 156 12.18 -13.96 10.80
C ARG A 156 13.10 -12.75 10.95
N MET A 157 12.57 -11.54 10.71
CA MET A 157 13.31 -10.30 10.91
C MET A 157 12.88 -9.63 12.20
N PRO A 158 13.81 -9.26 13.11
CA PRO A 158 13.47 -8.58 14.37
C PRO A 158 12.64 -7.31 14.19
N TYR A 159 12.86 -6.55 13.12
CA TYR A 159 12.03 -5.39 12.77
C TYR A 159 10.57 -5.77 12.49
N THR A 160 10.36 -6.81 11.68
CA THR A 160 9.00 -7.33 11.38
C THR A 160 8.28 -7.78 12.65
N ALA A 161 8.98 -8.51 13.52
CA ALA A 161 8.43 -8.92 14.81
C ALA A 161 8.08 -7.72 15.69
N GLY A 162 8.93 -6.70 15.72
CA GLY A 162 8.68 -5.45 16.44
C GLY A 162 7.44 -4.70 15.90
N LEU A 163 7.27 -4.64 14.58
CA LEU A 163 6.09 -4.06 13.95
C LEU A 163 4.81 -4.82 14.33
N LEU A 164 4.82 -6.15 14.24
CA LEU A 164 3.67 -6.98 14.57
C LEU A 164 3.29 -6.87 16.06
N ARG A 165 4.27 -6.78 16.97
CA ARG A 165 4.04 -6.54 18.39
C ARG A 165 3.43 -5.16 18.69
N SER A 166 3.67 -4.18 17.82
CA SER A 166 3.15 -2.80 17.96
C SER A 166 1.70 -2.65 17.46
N VAL A 167 1.11 -3.67 16.86
CA VAL A 167 -0.29 -3.66 16.40
C VAL A 167 -1.21 -3.87 17.59
N PRO A 168 -2.24 -3.01 17.79
CA PRO A 168 -3.25 -3.21 18.81
C PRO A 168 -4.00 -4.54 18.62
N SER A 169 -4.02 -5.40 19.65
CA SER A 169 -4.80 -6.63 19.65
C SER A 169 -5.99 -6.48 20.60
N LEU A 170 -7.19 -6.74 20.12
CA LEU A 170 -8.41 -6.74 20.94
C LEU A 170 -8.42 -7.86 22.01
N SER A 171 -7.53 -8.86 21.88
CA SER A 171 -7.42 -10.00 22.78
C SER A 171 -6.41 -9.81 23.91
N ARG A 172 -5.69 -8.70 23.97
CA ARG A 172 -4.79 -8.40 25.09
C ARG A 172 -5.52 -7.58 26.12
N ASP A 173 -5.94 -8.23 27.20
CA ASP A 173 -6.45 -7.58 28.45
C ASP A 173 -5.36 -6.80 29.20
N GLU A 174 -4.21 -6.56 28.60
CA GLU A 174 -3.12 -5.82 29.22
C GLU A 174 -3.36 -4.31 29.10
N VAL A 175 -3.80 -3.74 30.19
CA VAL A 175 -3.77 -2.31 30.50
C VAL A 175 -2.29 -1.88 30.65
N GLY A 176 -1.56 -1.83 29.52
CA GLY A 176 -0.15 -1.48 29.48
C GLY A 176 0.21 -0.62 28.27
N ARG A 177 1.38 0.04 28.32
CA ARG A 177 1.93 0.72 27.14
C ARG A 177 2.18 -0.28 26.03
N MET A 178 1.67 0.01 24.84
CA MET A 178 1.99 -0.79 23.65
C MET A 178 3.53 -0.84 23.44
N PRO A 179 4.07 -2.03 23.16
CA PRO A 179 5.51 -2.14 22.88
C PRO A 179 5.82 -1.34 21.60
N THR A 180 6.82 -0.49 21.69
CA THR A 180 7.31 0.31 20.57
C THR A 180 8.73 -0.09 20.22
N ILE A 181 9.11 0.04 18.97
CA ILE A 181 10.49 -0.16 18.54
C ILE A 181 11.31 1.07 18.99
N PRO A 182 12.28 0.93 19.90
CA PRO A 182 13.03 2.07 20.44
C PRO A 182 13.91 2.72 19.38
N GLY A 183 14.30 3.99 19.61
CA GLY A 183 15.21 4.75 18.75
C GLY A 183 14.55 5.29 17.47
N GLN A 184 15.35 5.98 16.66
CA GLN A 184 14.93 6.56 15.39
C GLN A 184 15.44 5.72 14.22
N GLY A 185 14.70 5.76 13.10
CA GLY A 185 15.14 5.15 11.84
C GLY A 185 16.36 5.89 11.27
N PRO A 186 17.07 5.28 10.27
CA PRO A 186 18.19 5.93 9.60
C PRO A 186 17.75 7.22 8.92
N ALA A 187 18.62 8.22 8.93
CA ALA A 187 18.38 9.46 8.21
C ALA A 187 18.37 9.20 6.68
N PRO A 188 17.57 9.94 5.90
CA PRO A 188 17.60 9.84 4.45
C PRO A 188 19.02 10.09 3.91
N GLY A 189 19.51 9.18 3.06
CA GLY A 189 20.85 9.28 2.47
C GLY A 189 22.02 8.81 3.37
N GLU A 190 21.75 8.38 4.58
CA GLU A 190 22.78 7.81 5.46
C GLU A 190 23.16 6.39 4.99
N ALA A 191 24.38 6.27 4.46
CA ALA A 191 24.94 4.97 4.08
C ALA A 191 25.30 4.18 5.34
N GLN A 192 24.50 3.17 5.66
CA GLN A 192 24.82 2.28 6.78
C GLN A 192 25.63 1.07 6.30
N ARG A 193 26.70 0.76 7.03
CA ARG A 193 27.39 -0.52 6.91
C ARG A 193 26.61 -1.57 7.70
N GLY A 194 26.55 -2.79 7.17
CA GLY A 194 25.88 -3.89 7.86
C GLY A 194 24.33 -3.81 7.76
N CYS A 195 23.69 -4.34 8.78
CA CYS A 195 22.24 -4.36 8.89
C CYS A 195 21.69 -2.96 9.22
N THR A 196 20.83 -2.42 8.38
CA THR A 196 20.21 -1.10 8.57
C THR A 196 19.40 -0.98 9.87
N PHE A 197 18.91 -2.10 10.40
CA PHE A 197 18.20 -2.16 11.67
C PHE A 197 19.10 -2.38 12.89
N ALA A 198 20.39 -2.67 12.72
CA ALA A 198 21.32 -2.98 13.82
C ALA A 198 21.31 -1.96 14.98
N PRO A 199 21.21 -0.63 14.76
CA PRO A 199 21.19 0.35 15.85
C PRO A 199 19.98 0.22 16.80
N ARG A 200 18.89 -0.41 16.34
CA ARG A 200 17.62 -0.55 17.07
C ARG A 200 17.28 -2.01 17.40
N CYS A 201 18.14 -2.94 17.00
CA CYS A 201 17.89 -4.38 17.13
C CYS A 201 18.32 -4.86 18.52
N GLU A 202 17.39 -5.41 19.30
CA GLU A 202 17.66 -6.02 20.59
C GLU A 202 18.56 -7.27 20.51
N PHE A 203 18.64 -7.90 19.33
CA PHE A 203 19.41 -9.11 19.05
C PHE A 203 20.71 -8.81 18.28
N VAL A 204 21.17 -7.56 18.25
CA VAL A 204 22.35 -7.16 17.47
C VAL A 204 23.62 -7.85 17.94
N GLN A 205 24.45 -8.29 16.97
CA GLN A 205 25.82 -8.80 17.18
C GLN A 205 26.80 -7.94 16.37
N GLU A 206 28.10 -8.08 16.64
CA GLU A 206 29.16 -7.31 15.96
C GLU A 206 29.13 -7.55 14.45
N ALA A 207 28.94 -8.78 13.99
CA ALA A 207 28.78 -9.11 12.57
C ALA A 207 27.65 -8.33 11.89
N CYS A 208 26.55 -8.05 12.61
CA CYS A 208 25.45 -7.26 12.08
C CYS A 208 25.82 -5.80 11.79
N ARG A 209 26.91 -5.29 12.35
CA ARG A 209 27.35 -3.88 12.22
C ARG A 209 28.38 -3.67 11.13
N VAL A 210 29.14 -4.69 10.80
CA VAL A 210 30.33 -4.56 9.93
C VAL A 210 30.16 -5.24 8.58
N GLU A 211 29.35 -6.29 8.50
CA GLU A 211 29.17 -7.09 7.30
C GLU A 211 27.94 -6.63 6.49
N ASN A 212 28.07 -6.74 5.17
CA ASN A 212 26.90 -6.56 4.31
C ASN A 212 25.98 -7.79 4.50
N VAL A 213 24.76 -7.54 4.95
CA VAL A 213 23.76 -8.60 5.18
C VAL A 213 23.02 -8.91 3.88
N PRO A 214 23.32 -10.04 3.21
CA PRO A 214 22.62 -10.44 2.02
C PRO A 214 21.15 -10.80 2.34
N ILE A 215 20.30 -10.80 1.32
CA ILE A 215 18.97 -11.40 1.46
C ILE A 215 19.13 -12.93 1.35
N LEU A 216 18.67 -13.65 2.36
CA LEU A 216 18.70 -15.11 2.43
C LEU A 216 17.33 -15.63 1.99
N GLU A 217 17.34 -16.45 0.96
CA GLU A 217 16.12 -17.06 0.41
C GLU A 217 15.97 -18.49 0.91
N SER A 218 14.76 -18.86 1.36
CA SER A 218 14.41 -20.19 1.82
C SER A 218 12.98 -20.52 1.40
N GLY A 219 12.81 -21.34 0.38
CA GLY A 219 11.53 -21.66 -0.21
C GLY A 219 10.85 -20.42 -0.80
N ASN A 220 9.66 -20.08 -0.27
CA ASN A 220 8.92 -18.89 -0.71
C ASN A 220 9.11 -17.67 0.23
N ARG A 221 10.14 -17.67 1.05
CA ARG A 221 10.49 -16.61 2.01
C ARG A 221 11.87 -16.05 1.69
N ALA A 222 12.06 -14.76 2.00
CA ALA A 222 13.37 -14.13 1.96
C ALA A 222 13.53 -13.22 3.18
N VAL A 223 14.73 -13.16 3.76
CA VAL A 223 15.01 -12.37 4.95
C VAL A 223 16.44 -11.81 4.91
N ARG A 224 16.60 -10.58 5.34
CA ARG A 224 17.88 -9.88 5.46
C ARG A 224 18.29 -9.81 6.93
N CYS A 225 18.61 -10.96 7.52
CA CYS A 225 19.05 -11.10 8.90
C CYS A 225 20.04 -12.25 9.03
N LEU A 226 21.26 -12.00 9.57
CA LEU A 226 22.26 -13.02 9.77
C LEU A 226 21.83 -14.07 10.80
N ARG A 227 20.89 -13.72 11.68
CA ARG A 227 20.43 -14.58 12.78
C ARG A 227 19.03 -15.16 12.56
N ALA A 228 18.51 -15.12 11.32
CA ALA A 228 17.14 -15.53 11.03
C ALA A 228 16.81 -16.98 11.41
N GLU A 229 17.79 -17.87 11.38
CA GLU A 229 17.63 -19.29 11.74
C GLU A 229 17.84 -19.58 13.25
N GLU A 230 18.40 -18.62 14.00
CA GLU A 230 18.69 -18.78 15.43
C GLU A 230 17.59 -18.18 16.31
N LEU A 231 16.88 -17.18 15.80
CA LEU A 231 15.92 -16.41 16.58
C LEU A 231 14.51 -17.00 16.50
N SER A 232 13.87 -17.16 17.66
CA SER A 232 12.44 -17.37 17.77
C SER A 232 11.78 -16.02 18.11
N LEU A 233 11.10 -15.40 17.13
CA LEU A 233 10.56 -14.04 17.21
C LEU A 233 9.03 -13.99 17.40
N SER A 234 8.41 -15.13 17.70
CA SER A 234 6.96 -15.27 17.95
C SER A 234 6.53 -14.65 19.30
#